data_d674030c2fec4c987da49b17b1074e70
#
_entry.id   d674030c2fec4c987da49b17b1074e70
#
_cell.length_a   1.000
_cell.length_b   1.000
_cell.length_c   1.000
_cell.angle_alpha   90.00
_cell.angle_beta   90.00
_cell.angle_gamma   90.00
#
_symmetry.space_group_name_H-M   'P 1'
#
loop_
_entity.id
_entity.type
_entity.pdbx_description
1 polymer ?
#
loop_
_entity_poly.entity_id
_entity_poly.type
_entity_poly.pdbx_seq_one_letter_code
_entity_poly.pdbx_strand_id
1 'polypeptide(L)' 'MTEQQVQKKRIKQLEDQGYYVIKLIKTNKNGIPDLIALPKGSKVLFSEIKTKKGNLSVLQEYRLQELESFGFATEIYRG' A
#
# COMPACT_ATOMS: atom_id res chain seq x y z
N MET A 1 4.00 -15.64 8.35
CA MET A 1 4.85 -14.68 7.60
C MET A 1 4.96 -13.38 8.39
N THR A 2 6.12 -12.75 8.37
CA THR A 2 6.27 -11.41 8.91
C THR A 2 5.67 -10.39 7.94
N GLU A 3 5.42 -9.18 8.44
CA GLU A 3 4.91 -8.10 7.59
C GLU A 3 5.89 -7.78 6.46
N GLN A 4 7.21 -7.82 6.72
CA GLN A 4 8.22 -7.59 5.70
C GLN A 4 8.18 -8.65 4.59
N GLN A 5 7.93 -9.90 4.95
CA GLN A 5 7.80 -10.99 3.97
C GLN A 5 6.55 -10.79 3.10
N VAL A 6 5.45 -10.39 3.72
CA VAL A 6 4.20 -10.08 3.00
C VAL A 6 4.42 -8.92 2.04
N GLN A 7 5.10 -7.87 2.50
CA GLN A 7 5.41 -6.71 1.68
C GLN A 7 6.24 -7.09 0.46
N LYS A 8 7.30 -7.86 0.66
CA LYS A 8 8.18 -8.32 -0.43
C LYS A 8 7.39 -9.13 -1.47
N LYS A 9 6.53 -10.01 -1.00
CA LYS A 9 5.67 -10.82 -1.87
C LYS A 9 4.73 -9.92 -2.70
N ARG A 10 4.13 -8.92 -2.05
CA ARG A 10 3.19 -8.03 -2.75
C ARG A 10 3.90 -7.17 -3.80
N ILE A 11 5.09 -6.67 -3.48
CA ILE A 11 5.89 -5.90 -4.45
C ILE A 11 6.12 -6.72 -5.71
N LYS A 12 6.55 -7.97 -5.55
CA LYS A 12 6.79 -8.84 -6.71
C LYS A 12 5.53 -9.06 -7.53
N GLN A 13 4.40 -9.31 -6.88
CA GLN A 13 3.12 -9.50 -7.57
C GLN A 13 2.75 -8.27 -8.39
N LEU A 14 2.90 -7.09 -7.81
CA LEU A 14 2.58 -5.83 -8.49
C LEU A 14 3.53 -5.57 -9.66
N GLU A 15 4.81 -5.80 -9.45
CA GLU A 15 5.79 -5.64 -10.53
C GLU A 15 5.52 -6.61 -11.67
N ASP A 16 5.14 -7.85 -11.36
CA ASP A 16 4.77 -8.85 -12.37
C ASP A 16 3.54 -8.40 -13.17
N GLN A 17 2.68 -7.60 -12.57
CA GLN A 17 1.49 -7.03 -13.22
C GLN A 17 1.80 -5.75 -14.02
N GLY A 18 3.05 -5.30 -14.01
CA GLY A 18 3.45 -4.13 -14.77
C GLY A 18 3.46 -2.82 -14.01
N TYR A 19 3.26 -2.84 -12.70
CA TYR A 19 3.34 -1.64 -11.88
C TYR A 19 4.80 -1.26 -11.59
N TYR A 20 5.04 0.03 -11.50
CA TYR A 20 6.28 0.55 -10.94
C TYR A 20 6.06 0.77 -9.45
N VAL A 21 6.71 -0.03 -8.59
CA VAL A 21 6.42 -0.05 -7.16
C VAL A 21 7.48 0.68 -6.37
N ILE A 22 7.05 1.55 -5.48
CA ILE A 22 7.93 2.30 -4.58
C ILE A 22 7.51 2.01 -3.14
N LYS A 23 8.48 1.69 -2.27
CA LYS A 23 8.25 1.59 -0.84
C LYS A 23 8.24 2.98 -0.22
N LEU A 24 7.20 3.30 0.53
CA LEU A 24 7.11 4.57 1.24
C LEU A 24 7.65 4.38 2.66
N ILE A 25 8.97 4.54 2.81
CA ILE A 25 9.65 4.27 4.07
C ILE A 25 9.58 5.47 5.01
N LYS A 26 9.82 6.67 4.49
CA LYS A 26 9.84 7.89 5.29
C LYS A 26 9.12 9.00 4.55
N THR A 27 8.03 9.47 5.14
CA THR A 27 7.22 10.52 4.53
C THR A 27 6.92 11.61 5.57
N ASN A 28 6.39 12.72 5.10
CA ASN A 28 5.99 13.83 5.97
C ASN A 28 4.64 13.58 6.65
N LYS A 29 3.98 12.45 6.38
CA LYS A 29 2.68 12.10 6.97
C LYS A 29 2.76 10.74 7.62
N ASN A 30 2.37 10.66 8.89
CA ASN A 30 2.31 9.38 9.60
C ASN A 30 1.08 8.59 9.13
N GLY A 31 1.19 7.27 9.17
CA GLY A 31 0.09 6.37 8.81
C GLY A 31 -0.13 6.21 7.31
N ILE A 32 0.76 6.73 6.48
CA ILE A 32 0.73 6.55 5.03
C ILE A 32 0.91 5.06 4.70
N PRO A 33 0.24 4.53 3.66
CA PRO A 33 0.43 3.14 3.24
C PRO A 33 1.89 2.82 2.90
N ASP A 34 2.22 1.53 2.95
CA ASP A 34 3.60 1.07 2.77
C ASP A 34 4.11 1.17 1.34
N LEU A 35 3.24 1.01 0.37
CA LEU A 35 3.61 0.92 -1.04
C LEU A 35 2.77 1.87 -1.90
N ILE A 36 3.42 2.42 -2.92
CA ILE A 36 2.72 3.07 -4.02
C ILE A 36 3.04 2.30 -5.31
N ALA A 37 2.02 1.93 -6.06
CA ALA A 37 2.15 1.22 -7.31
C ALA A 37 1.65 2.11 -8.45
N LEU A 38 2.55 2.41 -9.38
CA LEU A 38 2.30 3.32 -10.48
C LEU A 38 2.08 2.52 -11.77
N PRO A 39 0.85 2.48 -12.29
CA PRO A 39 0.56 1.79 -13.53
C PRO A 39 0.86 2.70 -14.72
N LYS A 40 0.99 2.11 -15.90
CA LYS A 40 1.08 2.89 -17.12
C LYS A 40 -0.28 3.50 -17.44
N GLY A 41 -0.40 4.81 -17.24
CA GLY A 41 -1.57 5.58 -17.71
C GLY A 41 -2.88 5.34 -17.02
N SER A 42 -2.91 4.77 -15.81
CA SER A 42 -4.15 4.58 -15.10
C SER A 42 -4.04 4.94 -13.61
N LYS A 43 -4.93 4.43 -12.80
CA LYS A 43 -5.10 4.89 -11.42
C LYS A 43 -3.98 4.38 -10.51
N VAL A 44 -3.34 5.29 -9.78
CA VAL A 44 -2.32 4.96 -8.79
C VAL A 44 -2.93 4.14 -7.66
N LEU A 45 -2.23 3.08 -7.25
CA LEU A 45 -2.64 2.22 -6.15
C LEU A 45 -1.70 2.39 -4.96
N PHE A 46 -2.29 2.65 -3.79
CA PHE A 46 -1.57 2.61 -2.51
C PHE A 46 -1.91 1.31 -1.80
N SER A 47 -0.90 0.58 -1.36
CA SER A 47 -1.11 -0.71 -0.71
C SER A 47 -0.59 -0.67 0.73
N GLU A 48 -1.50 -0.87 1.69
CA GLU A 48 -1.18 -1.04 3.10
C GLU A 48 -0.96 -2.53 3.36
N ILE A 49 0.22 -2.88 3.88
CA ILE A 49 0.62 -4.28 4.07
C ILE A 49 0.37 -4.69 5.51
N LYS A 50 -0.32 -5.80 5.69
CA LYS A 50 -0.58 -6.39 7.00
C LYS A 50 -0.40 -7.89 6.96
N THR A 51 -0.04 -8.47 8.09
CA THR A 51 -0.17 -9.92 8.27
C THR A 51 -1.65 -10.27 8.35
N LYS A 52 -1.99 -11.57 8.31
CA LYS A 52 -3.40 -12.00 8.36
C LYS A 52 -4.14 -11.48 9.58
N LYS A 53 -3.44 -11.35 10.71
CA LYS A 53 -4.03 -10.91 11.98
C LYS A 53 -3.72 -9.47 12.34
N GLY A 54 -2.98 -8.77 11.50
CA GLY A 54 -2.62 -7.39 11.76
C GLY A 54 -3.81 -6.45 11.65
N ASN A 55 -3.88 -5.47 12.54
CA ASN A 55 -4.95 -4.48 12.57
C ASN A 55 -4.47 -3.13 12.05
N LEU A 56 -5.37 -2.42 11.38
CA LEU A 56 -5.12 -1.04 11.00
C LEU A 56 -5.24 -0.15 12.21
N SER A 57 -4.36 0.84 12.32
CA SER A 57 -4.57 1.92 13.28
C SER A 57 -5.64 2.88 12.74
N VAL A 58 -6.20 3.69 13.64
CA VAL A 58 -7.17 4.71 13.24
C VAL A 58 -6.56 5.67 12.23
N LEU A 59 -5.29 6.04 12.44
CA LEU A 59 -4.60 6.94 11.52
C LEU A 59 -4.40 6.31 10.14
N GLN A 60 -4.04 5.02 10.09
CA GLN A 60 -3.92 4.31 8.81
C GLN A 60 -5.24 4.28 8.05
N GLU A 61 -6.34 3.99 8.73
CA GLU A 61 -7.67 4.03 8.11
C GLU A 61 -8.00 5.44 7.58
N TYR A 62 -7.70 6.46 8.36
CA TYR A 62 -7.91 7.84 7.95
C TYR A 62 -7.13 8.17 6.68
N ARG A 63 -5.85 7.77 6.61
CA ARG A 63 -5.01 8.04 5.44
C ARG A 63 -5.52 7.33 4.18
N LEU A 64 -6.00 6.10 4.33
CA LEU A 64 -6.59 5.38 3.18
C LEU A 64 -7.82 6.12 2.66
N GLN A 65 -8.70 6.55 3.54
CA GLN A 65 -9.90 7.31 3.15
C GLN A 65 -9.53 8.64 2.51
N GLU A 66 -8.52 9.32 3.04
CA GLU A 66 -8.03 10.58 2.50
C GLU A 66 -7.52 10.39 1.07
N LEU A 67 -6.70 9.35 0.83
CA LEU A 67 -6.19 9.04 -0.50
C LEU A 67 -7.31 8.72 -1.49
N GLU A 68 -8.33 7.97 -1.04
CA GLU A 68 -9.50 7.68 -1.86
C GLU A 68 -10.26 8.94 -2.22
N SER A 69 -10.35 9.91 -1.29
CA SER A 69 -11.02 11.17 -1.55
C SER A 69 -10.29 12.00 -2.61
N PHE A 70 -8.97 11.81 -2.75
CA PHE A 70 -8.20 12.42 -3.83
C PHE A 70 -8.26 11.64 -5.14
N GLY A 71 -9.02 10.56 -5.18
CA GLY A 71 -9.23 9.78 -6.41
C GLY A 71 -8.27 8.64 -6.63
N PHE A 72 -7.45 8.29 -5.65
CA PHE A 72 -6.51 7.16 -5.76
C PHE A 72 -7.15 5.86 -5.30
N ALA A 73 -6.64 4.74 -5.82
CA ALA A 73 -7.06 3.44 -5.36
C ALA A 73 -6.26 3.05 -4.12
N THR A 74 -6.89 2.34 -3.20
CA THR A 74 -6.22 1.82 -2.01
C THR A 74 -6.57 0.36 -1.82
N GLU A 75 -5.69 -0.36 -1.14
CA GLU A 75 -5.95 -1.74 -0.72
C GLU A 75 -5.31 -1.98 0.63
N ILE A 76 -5.82 -2.99 1.32
CA ILE A 76 -5.16 -3.58 2.49
C ILE A 76 -4.79 -4.98 2.05
N TYR A 77 -3.50 -5.23 1.86
CA TYR A 77 -3.03 -6.54 1.41
C TYR A 77 -2.59 -7.36 2.61
N ARG A 78 -3.28 -8.46 2.82
CA ARG A 78 -2.99 -9.40 3.91
C ARG A 78 -2.38 -10.66 3.34
N GLY A 79 -1.26 -11.04 3.89
CA GLY A 79 -0.55 -12.21 3.41
C GLY A 79 -0.67 -13.41 4.33
#